data_230d4b6336a1e4c4f2361a068d21920a
#
_entry.id   230d4b6336a1e4c4f2361a068d21920a
#
_cell.length_a   1.000
_cell.length_b   1.000
_cell.length_c   1.000
_cell.angle_alpha   90.00
_cell.angle_beta   90.00
_cell.angle_gamma   90.00
#
_symmetry.space_group_name_H-M   'P 1'
#
loop_
_entity.id
_entity.type
_entity.pdbx_description
1 polymer ?
#
loop_
_entity_poly.entity_id
_entity_poly.type
_entity_poly.pdbx_seq_one_letter_code
_entity_poly.pdbx_strand_id
1 'polypeptide(L)'
;MCIRDRSTGILAFDAMLGGGWPVNQWSEIIGEESSGKTAIAYKTIATNQAEDPNWVALWIAAEEYVPEYAEAIGVDLDRLWVVETNLMEHAYDIIVRAMDNRAVDCVVLDSLPALVPGDEYERQMEEFTVGLGARLTGKFFRKAANAQKRSLLEEDRGCTGLIINQWREKIGVMWGDNRTTPGGKAKNFHYFTRVEVKRDEWLKDGKTAVGQTIKGRTIKNKTYRPQQQAVVDFYFAHVDGFPLGTFDTVKDMVNIAIADNVISRSGAFYSYKDQKWQGKEKLLAGVREDLDLQEDLTSDVLHGRLEIPV
;
A
#
# COMPACT_ATOMS: atom_id res chain seq x y z
N MET A 1 13.97 -8.15 -17.49
CA MET A 1 14.34 -8.37 -16.07
C MET A 1 13.03 -8.33 -15.31
N CYS A 2 12.52 -9.49 -14.93
CA CYS A 2 11.25 -9.55 -14.19
C CYS A 2 11.51 -8.97 -12.80
N ILE A 3 11.03 -7.75 -12.55
CA ILE A 3 10.94 -7.22 -11.21
C ILE A 3 9.91 -8.11 -10.53
N ARG A 4 10.34 -8.85 -9.51
CA ARG A 4 9.38 -9.59 -8.67
C ARG A 4 8.59 -8.57 -7.90
N ASP A 5 7.29 -8.54 -8.09
CA ASP A 5 6.40 -7.64 -7.37
C ASP A 5 5.85 -8.33 -6.12
N ARG A 6 5.60 -7.56 -5.07
CA ARG A 6 4.93 -8.01 -3.85
C ARG A 6 3.46 -7.61 -3.92
N SER A 7 2.56 -8.57 -3.82
CA SER A 7 1.13 -8.29 -3.83
C SER A 7 0.74 -7.31 -2.72
N THR A 8 -0.13 -6.39 -3.04
CA THR A 8 -0.78 -5.51 -2.05
C THR A 8 -1.87 -6.25 -1.26
N GLY A 9 -2.28 -7.43 -1.74
CA GLY A 9 -3.46 -8.16 -1.26
C GLY A 9 -4.80 -7.58 -1.72
N ILE A 10 -4.75 -6.63 -2.65
CA ILE A 10 -5.91 -5.95 -3.24
C ILE A 10 -5.72 -5.94 -4.76
N LEU A 11 -6.48 -6.77 -5.47
CA LEU A 11 -6.28 -7.02 -6.89
C LEU A 11 -6.30 -5.75 -7.75
N ALA A 12 -7.20 -4.78 -7.43
CA ALA A 12 -7.24 -3.50 -8.12
C ALA A 12 -5.96 -2.68 -7.93
N PHE A 13 -5.38 -2.73 -6.73
CA PHE A 13 -4.11 -2.05 -6.46
C PHE A 13 -2.94 -2.74 -7.17
N ASP A 14 -2.89 -4.07 -7.17
CA ASP A 14 -1.89 -4.83 -7.92
C ASP A 14 -1.99 -4.54 -9.42
N ALA A 15 -3.19 -4.54 -9.97
CA ALA A 15 -3.45 -4.17 -11.35
C ALA A 15 -3.06 -2.70 -11.67
N MET A 16 -3.37 -1.76 -10.77
CA MET A 16 -2.99 -0.36 -10.90
C MET A 16 -1.46 -0.17 -10.87
N LEU A 17 -0.75 -0.99 -10.10
CA LEU A 17 0.70 -0.95 -9.96
C LEU A 17 1.42 -1.70 -11.10
N GLY A 18 0.77 -2.64 -11.77
CA GLY A 18 1.33 -3.50 -12.80
C GLY A 18 1.92 -4.79 -12.24
N GLY A 19 1.35 -5.28 -11.12
CA GLY A 19 1.72 -6.54 -10.46
C GLY A 19 1.86 -6.46 -8.95
N GLY A 20 1.98 -5.26 -8.38
CA GLY A 20 2.16 -5.02 -6.95
C GLY A 20 3.27 -4.04 -6.62
N TRP A 21 3.76 -4.07 -5.38
CA TRP A 21 4.87 -3.22 -4.95
C TRP A 21 6.21 -3.78 -5.46
N PRO A 22 7.05 -2.94 -6.07
CA PRO A 22 8.31 -3.40 -6.63
C PRO A 22 9.30 -3.84 -5.53
N VAL A 23 9.86 -5.05 -5.68
CA VAL A 23 10.87 -5.58 -4.80
C VAL A 23 12.19 -4.81 -4.95
N ASN A 24 12.92 -4.63 -3.86
CA ASN A 24 14.17 -3.87 -3.79
C ASN A 24 14.02 -2.40 -4.20
N GLN A 25 12.82 -1.84 -4.02
CA GLN A 25 12.53 -0.45 -4.32
C GLN A 25 11.72 0.20 -3.20
N TRP A 26 11.72 1.53 -3.19
CA TRP A 26 10.91 2.34 -2.31
C TRP A 26 9.63 2.80 -2.99
N SER A 27 8.52 2.63 -2.31
CA SER A 27 7.21 3.16 -2.70
C SER A 27 6.68 4.11 -1.63
N GLU A 28 5.92 5.11 -2.06
CA GLU A 28 5.29 6.08 -1.16
C GLU A 28 3.77 5.99 -1.27
N ILE A 29 3.10 5.85 -0.13
CA ILE A 29 1.65 5.91 0.00
C ILE A 29 1.30 7.26 0.62
N ILE A 30 0.57 8.10 -0.12
CA ILE A 30 0.27 9.48 0.25
C ILE A 30 -1.23 9.67 0.37
N GLY A 31 -1.69 10.37 1.37
CA GLY A 31 -3.10 10.73 1.49
C GLY A 31 -3.37 11.53 2.75
N GLU A 32 -4.60 12.04 2.82
CA GLU A 32 -5.10 12.71 4.02
C GLU A 32 -5.22 11.73 5.19
N GLU A 33 -5.50 12.25 6.35
CA GLU A 33 -5.80 11.46 7.54
C GLU A 33 -6.97 10.51 7.29
N SER A 34 -6.91 9.31 7.89
CA SER A 34 -7.96 8.28 7.79
C SER A 34 -8.34 7.87 6.34
N SER A 35 -7.44 8.04 5.37
CA SER A 35 -7.67 7.63 3.98
C SER A 35 -7.38 6.14 3.68
N GLY A 36 -6.94 5.36 4.68
CA GLY A 36 -6.67 3.93 4.55
C GLY A 36 -5.21 3.55 4.22
N LYS A 37 -4.26 4.48 4.32
CA LYS A 37 -2.81 4.24 4.04
C LYS A 37 -2.23 3.09 4.87
N THR A 38 -2.41 3.17 6.19
CA THR A 38 -1.94 2.15 7.15
C THR A 38 -2.62 0.80 6.90
N ALA A 39 -3.93 0.80 6.62
CA ALA A 39 -4.67 -0.43 6.31
C ALA A 39 -4.14 -1.14 5.05
N ILE A 40 -3.80 -0.40 3.98
CA ILE A 40 -3.20 -0.95 2.77
C ILE A 40 -1.82 -1.55 3.07
N ALA A 41 -0.99 -0.89 3.90
CA ALA A 41 0.30 -1.41 4.29
C ALA A 41 0.18 -2.70 5.12
N TYR A 42 -0.75 -2.77 6.08
CA TYR A 42 -1.03 -4.00 6.83
C TYR A 42 -1.58 -5.11 5.91
N LYS A 43 -2.49 -4.79 4.99
CA LYS A 43 -3.00 -5.78 4.02
C LYS A 43 -1.88 -6.37 3.16
N THR A 44 -0.93 -5.52 2.73
CA THR A 44 0.27 -5.97 2.03
C THR A 44 1.07 -6.97 2.88
N ILE A 45 1.32 -6.66 4.15
CA ILE A 45 2.05 -7.55 5.06
C ILE A 45 1.30 -8.86 5.24
N ALA A 46 0.02 -8.80 5.61
CA ALA A 46 -0.81 -9.97 5.87
C ALA A 46 -0.85 -10.94 4.69
N THR A 47 -1.02 -10.41 3.47
CA THR A 47 -1.08 -11.25 2.26
C THR A 47 0.24 -11.95 1.98
N ASN A 48 1.37 -11.25 2.05
CA ASN A 48 2.67 -11.88 1.79
C ASN A 48 3.11 -12.84 2.91
N GLN A 49 2.70 -12.59 4.16
CA GLN A 49 2.90 -13.55 5.26
C GLN A 49 2.06 -14.82 5.09
N ALA A 50 0.87 -14.73 4.50
CA ALA A 50 0.03 -15.89 4.20
C ALA A 50 0.62 -16.74 3.06
N GLU A 51 1.26 -16.11 2.08
CA GLU A 51 1.90 -16.78 0.94
C GLU A 51 3.24 -17.44 1.29
N ASP A 52 4.03 -16.81 2.20
CA ASP A 52 5.35 -17.31 2.60
C ASP A 52 5.46 -17.34 4.14
N PRO A 53 5.56 -18.54 4.77
CA PRO A 53 5.67 -18.68 6.21
C PRO A 53 6.96 -18.08 6.81
N ASN A 54 7.98 -17.80 5.98
CA ASN A 54 9.23 -17.18 6.42
C ASN A 54 9.27 -15.66 6.19
N TRP A 55 8.18 -15.09 5.68
CA TRP A 55 8.15 -13.66 5.35
C TRP A 55 7.99 -12.79 6.59
N VAL A 56 8.92 -11.86 6.77
CA VAL A 56 9.00 -10.97 7.95
C VAL A 56 8.96 -9.52 7.53
N ALA A 57 8.19 -8.71 8.24
CA ALA A 57 8.17 -7.26 8.06
C ALA A 57 8.78 -6.51 9.25
N LEU A 58 9.36 -5.34 8.96
CA LEU A 58 9.75 -4.33 9.94
C LEU A 58 8.78 -3.14 9.83
N TRP A 59 8.16 -2.80 10.94
CA TRP A 59 7.29 -1.63 11.07
C TRP A 59 7.97 -0.58 11.95
N ILE A 60 8.30 0.56 11.39
CA ILE A 60 8.72 1.72 12.16
C ILE A 60 7.49 2.55 12.49
N ALA A 61 7.08 2.47 13.73
CA ALA A 61 5.96 3.21 14.29
C ALA A 61 6.44 4.58 14.81
N ALA A 62 6.37 5.57 13.93
CA ALA A 62 6.60 6.96 14.34
C ALA A 62 5.30 7.63 14.82
N GLU A 63 4.15 7.02 14.54
CA GLU A 63 2.84 7.30 15.10
C GLU A 63 2.43 6.15 16.04
N GLU A 64 1.29 6.27 16.72
CA GLU A 64 0.79 5.24 17.61
C GLU A 64 0.56 3.91 16.89
N TYR A 65 1.10 2.82 17.45
CA TYR A 65 0.92 1.47 16.95
C TYR A 65 -0.17 0.75 17.74
N VAL A 66 -1.14 0.18 17.04
CA VAL A 66 -2.25 -0.58 17.61
C VAL A 66 -2.19 -2.01 17.08
N PRO A 67 -1.65 -2.98 17.84
CA PRO A 67 -1.46 -4.36 17.38
C PRO A 67 -2.78 -5.03 17.00
N GLU A 68 -3.86 -4.79 17.74
CA GLU A 68 -5.19 -5.36 17.47
C GLU A 68 -5.73 -4.93 16.10
N TYR A 69 -5.38 -3.74 15.65
CA TYR A 69 -5.77 -3.28 14.31
C TYR A 69 -4.98 -3.99 13.20
N ALA A 70 -3.69 -4.23 13.42
CA ALA A 70 -2.86 -5.00 12.48
C ALA A 70 -3.36 -6.45 12.38
N GLU A 71 -3.63 -7.09 13.53
CA GLU A 71 -4.16 -8.44 13.62
C GLU A 71 -5.54 -8.57 12.96
N ALA A 72 -6.43 -7.59 13.16
CA ALA A 72 -7.76 -7.57 12.53
C ALA A 72 -7.70 -7.52 10.99
N ILE A 73 -6.63 -6.97 10.41
CA ILE A 73 -6.40 -6.96 8.95
C ILE A 73 -5.75 -8.27 8.48
N GLY A 74 -5.30 -9.12 9.41
CA GLY A 74 -4.74 -10.45 9.15
C GLY A 74 -3.22 -10.52 9.27
N VAL A 75 -2.57 -9.50 9.87
CA VAL A 75 -1.11 -9.52 10.09
C VAL A 75 -0.77 -10.54 11.17
N ASP A 76 0.18 -11.41 10.89
CA ASP A 76 0.81 -12.28 11.88
C ASP A 76 1.85 -11.45 12.66
N LEU A 77 1.52 -11.18 13.93
CA LEU A 77 2.33 -10.31 14.80
C LEU A 77 3.67 -10.96 15.20
N ASP A 78 3.78 -12.29 15.21
CA ASP A 78 5.03 -13.00 15.48
C ASP A 78 6.09 -12.76 14.39
N ARG A 79 5.66 -12.37 13.20
CA ARG A 79 6.49 -12.06 12.03
C ARG A 79 6.45 -10.57 11.66
N LEU A 80 6.01 -9.71 12.59
CA LEU A 80 6.04 -8.27 12.48
C LEU A 80 6.97 -7.69 13.55
N TRP A 81 8.14 -7.23 13.15
CA TRP A 81 9.04 -6.53 14.07
C TRP A 81 8.65 -5.05 14.14
N VAL A 82 8.22 -4.62 15.32
CA VAL A 82 7.79 -3.24 15.54
C VAL A 82 8.85 -2.48 16.31
N VAL A 83 9.18 -1.28 15.82
CA VAL A 83 10.07 -0.34 16.49
C VAL A 83 9.33 0.98 16.65
N GLU A 84 8.95 1.28 17.88
CA GLU A 84 8.31 2.55 18.24
C GLU A 84 9.38 3.61 18.44
N THR A 85 9.48 4.52 17.50
CA THR A 85 10.40 5.66 17.56
C THR A 85 9.99 6.75 16.60
N ASN A 86 10.03 7.98 17.04
CA ASN A 86 9.89 9.16 16.21
C ASN A 86 11.23 9.88 15.97
N LEU A 87 12.35 9.38 16.54
CA LEU A 87 13.69 9.91 16.30
C LEU A 87 14.18 9.49 14.91
N MET A 88 14.34 10.47 14.02
CA MET A 88 14.60 10.26 12.59
C MET A 88 15.88 9.45 12.33
N GLU A 89 16.98 9.78 13.02
CA GLU A 89 18.27 9.09 12.87
C GLU A 89 18.17 7.63 13.30
N HIS A 90 17.48 7.38 14.41
CA HIS A 90 17.28 6.03 14.95
C HIS A 90 16.46 5.18 14.00
N ALA A 91 15.31 5.70 13.53
CA ALA A 91 14.46 5.03 12.56
C ALA A 91 15.24 4.66 11.29
N TYR A 92 15.97 5.61 10.72
CA TYR A 92 16.72 5.39 9.49
C TYR A 92 17.90 4.41 9.65
N ASP A 93 18.62 4.45 10.76
CA ASP A 93 19.71 3.51 11.00
C ASP A 93 19.23 2.08 11.21
N ILE A 94 18.10 1.88 11.89
CA ILE A 94 17.46 0.55 12.03
C ILE A 94 17.03 0.01 10.67
N ILE A 95 16.33 0.81 9.86
CA ILE A 95 15.90 0.41 8.52
C ILE A 95 17.10 -0.02 7.67
N VAL A 96 18.15 0.81 7.62
CA VAL A 96 19.33 0.49 6.81
C VAL A 96 20.01 -0.80 7.30
N ARG A 97 20.15 -0.99 8.62
CA ARG A 97 20.72 -2.23 9.18
C ARG A 97 19.89 -3.46 8.88
N ALA A 98 18.55 -3.37 9.00
CA ALA A 98 17.67 -4.50 8.68
C ALA A 98 17.78 -4.91 7.21
N MET A 99 17.88 -3.94 6.30
CA MET A 99 18.06 -4.17 4.86
C MET A 99 19.47 -4.69 4.54
N ASP A 100 20.54 -4.14 5.13
CA ASP A 100 21.91 -4.58 4.91
C ASP A 100 22.14 -6.04 5.37
N ASN A 101 21.48 -6.44 6.46
CA ASN A 101 21.53 -7.80 6.99
C ASN A 101 20.50 -8.75 6.37
N ARG A 102 19.65 -8.26 5.45
CA ARG A 102 18.57 -9.04 4.81
C ARG A 102 17.64 -9.73 5.82
N ALA A 103 17.42 -9.05 6.91
CA ALA A 103 16.67 -9.59 8.02
C ALA A 103 15.16 -9.61 7.76
N VAL A 104 14.68 -8.77 6.82
CA VAL A 104 13.25 -8.57 6.55
C VAL A 104 12.94 -8.47 5.05
N ASP A 105 11.72 -8.84 4.66
CA ASP A 105 11.21 -8.78 3.28
C ASP A 105 10.52 -7.48 2.96
N CYS A 106 10.03 -6.80 3.99
CA CYS A 106 9.36 -5.52 3.88
C CYS A 106 9.74 -4.59 5.02
N VAL A 107 9.87 -3.32 4.71
CA VAL A 107 9.98 -2.25 5.69
C VAL A 107 8.85 -1.26 5.46
N VAL A 108 8.10 -0.96 6.51
CA VAL A 108 7.10 0.11 6.51
C VAL A 108 7.51 1.20 7.49
N LEU A 109 7.49 2.45 7.05
CA LEU A 109 7.64 3.64 7.91
C LEU A 109 6.28 4.36 8.00
N ASP A 110 5.68 4.33 9.16
CA ASP A 110 4.40 4.99 9.46
C ASP A 110 4.56 6.00 10.60
N SER A 111 4.67 7.27 10.32
CA SER A 111 4.76 7.92 9.02
C SER A 111 5.99 8.85 8.95
N LEU A 112 6.42 9.17 7.73
CA LEU A 112 7.55 10.09 7.54
C LEU A 112 7.33 11.48 8.18
N PRO A 113 6.14 12.08 8.12
CA PRO A 113 5.85 13.35 8.79
C PRO A 113 6.01 13.36 10.30
N ALA A 114 5.89 12.20 10.95
CA ALA A 114 5.97 12.07 12.40
C ALA A 114 7.41 11.96 12.93
N LEU A 115 8.38 11.73 12.02
CA LEU A 115 9.79 11.68 12.40
C LEU A 115 10.36 13.06 12.67
N VAL A 116 11.09 13.17 13.78
CA VAL A 116 11.75 14.40 14.25
C VAL A 116 13.27 14.19 14.25
N PRO A 117 14.06 15.09 13.62
CA PRO A 117 15.51 15.09 13.74
C PRO A 117 15.97 15.24 15.20
N GLY A 118 17.04 14.53 15.60
CA GLY A 118 17.56 14.59 16.97
C GLY A 118 17.94 15.98 17.43
N ASP A 119 18.55 16.77 16.57
CA ASP A 119 18.89 18.16 16.85
C ASP A 119 17.66 19.04 17.20
N GLU A 120 16.45 18.67 16.73
CA GLU A 120 15.20 19.39 17.09
C GLU A 120 14.74 19.04 18.50
N TYR A 121 15.05 17.85 19.02
CA TYR A 121 14.75 17.47 20.40
C TYR A 121 15.60 18.21 21.43
N GLU A 122 16.85 18.54 21.07
CA GLU A 122 17.80 19.19 21.96
C GLU A 122 17.64 20.70 22.00
N ARG A 123 16.94 21.28 21.02
CA ARG A 123 16.77 22.73 20.88
C ARG A 123 15.53 23.26 21.59
N GLN A 124 15.59 24.53 21.93
CA GLN A 124 14.41 25.24 22.45
C GLN A 124 13.37 25.45 21.35
N MET A 125 12.09 25.50 21.73
CA MET A 125 10.97 25.63 20.80
C MET A 125 11.01 26.88 19.89
N GLU A 126 11.82 27.85 20.25
CA GLU A 126 12.01 29.10 19.49
C GLU A 126 13.07 29.00 18.38
N GLU A 127 13.87 27.92 18.36
CA GLU A 127 14.92 27.73 17.38
C GLU A 127 14.45 26.95 16.15
N PHE A 128 14.50 27.60 14.99
CA PHE A 128 14.09 26.99 13.73
C PHE A 128 15.22 26.20 13.06
N THR A 129 14.98 24.93 12.77
CA THR A 129 15.87 24.07 11.96
C THR A 129 15.34 23.94 10.52
N VAL A 130 15.78 24.83 9.64
CA VAL A 130 15.33 24.78 8.25
C VAL A 130 16.00 23.64 7.49
N GLY A 131 15.19 22.68 7.02
CA GLY A 131 15.61 21.67 6.06
C GLY A 131 16.48 20.52 6.59
N LEU A 132 16.67 20.37 7.92
CA LEU A 132 17.44 19.29 8.50
C LEU A 132 16.83 17.93 8.18
N GLY A 133 15.53 17.74 8.42
CA GLY A 133 14.80 16.51 8.10
C GLY A 133 14.90 16.13 6.62
N ALA A 134 14.85 17.11 5.70
CA ALA A 134 15.02 16.85 4.27
C ALA A 134 16.46 16.38 3.92
N ARG A 135 17.48 16.89 4.60
CA ARG A 135 18.89 16.46 4.43
C ARG A 135 19.11 15.04 4.97
N LEU A 136 18.56 14.75 6.14
CA LEU A 136 18.61 13.40 6.73
C LEU A 136 17.87 12.37 5.86
N THR A 137 16.67 12.69 5.38
CA THR A 137 15.92 11.85 4.45
C THR A 137 16.71 11.59 3.16
N GLY A 138 17.35 12.60 2.59
CA GLY A 138 18.22 12.43 1.43
C GLY A 138 19.46 11.55 1.71
N LYS A 139 20.06 11.62 2.91
CA LYS A 139 21.16 10.75 3.34
C LYS A 139 20.68 9.31 3.52
N PHE A 140 19.51 9.11 4.13
CA PHE A 140 18.87 7.81 4.30
C PHE A 140 18.70 7.09 2.97
N PHE A 141 18.05 7.69 1.98
CA PHE A 141 17.84 7.05 0.69
C PHE A 141 19.13 6.68 -0.05
N ARG A 142 20.20 7.48 0.09
CA ARG A 142 21.50 7.10 -0.49
C ARG A 142 22.11 5.87 0.18
N LYS A 143 21.98 5.73 1.51
CA LYS A 143 22.42 4.54 2.24
C LYS A 143 21.56 3.33 1.89
N ALA A 144 20.23 3.46 1.95
CA ALA A 144 19.30 2.41 1.64
C ALA A 144 19.43 1.88 0.19
N ALA A 145 19.71 2.76 -0.77
CA ALA A 145 19.96 2.35 -2.16
C ALA A 145 21.16 1.39 -2.32
N ASN A 146 22.17 1.50 -1.45
CA ASN A 146 23.31 0.56 -1.46
C ASN A 146 22.90 -0.81 -0.90
N ALA A 147 22.10 -0.84 0.18
CA ALA A 147 21.56 -2.06 0.75
C ALA A 147 20.70 -2.82 -0.27
N GLN A 148 19.81 -2.10 -0.97
CA GLN A 148 18.97 -2.67 -2.04
C GLN A 148 19.77 -3.25 -3.21
N LYS A 149 20.84 -2.57 -3.65
CA LYS A 149 21.71 -3.06 -4.74
C LYS A 149 22.43 -4.36 -4.39
N ARG A 150 22.90 -4.50 -3.15
CA ARG A 150 23.53 -5.75 -2.69
C ARG A 150 22.59 -6.92 -2.79
N SER A 151 21.34 -6.75 -2.34
CA SER A 151 20.30 -7.78 -2.42
C SER A 151 20.04 -8.24 -3.86
N LEU A 152 20.07 -7.34 -4.84
CA LEU A 152 19.90 -7.68 -6.25
C LEU A 152 21.07 -8.48 -6.83
N LEU A 153 22.32 -8.17 -6.41
CA LEU A 153 23.53 -8.81 -6.95
C LEU A 153 23.76 -10.23 -6.41
N GLU A 154 23.23 -10.50 -5.21
CA GLU A 154 23.50 -11.75 -4.52
C GLU A 154 22.34 -12.76 -4.62
N GLU A 155 21.36 -12.49 -5.51
CA GLU A 155 20.16 -13.32 -5.76
C GLU A 155 19.35 -13.70 -4.52
N ASP A 156 19.50 -12.92 -3.46
CA ASP A 156 18.95 -13.16 -2.14
C ASP A 156 17.60 -12.49 -1.91
N ARG A 157 17.14 -12.60 -0.65
CA ARG A 157 15.93 -12.05 -0.11
C ARG A 157 15.78 -10.56 -0.45
N GLY A 158 14.84 -10.24 -1.33
CA GLY A 158 14.55 -8.86 -1.70
C GLY A 158 13.68 -8.17 -0.66
N CYS A 159 13.97 -6.89 -0.38
CA CYS A 159 13.20 -6.09 0.59
C CYS A 159 12.40 -4.98 -0.10
N THR A 160 11.09 -4.94 0.13
CA THR A 160 10.20 -3.87 -0.34
C THR A 160 10.13 -2.77 0.71
N GLY A 161 10.32 -1.52 0.31
CA GLY A 161 10.18 -0.37 1.20
C GLY A 161 8.88 0.40 0.95
N LEU A 162 8.06 0.58 1.98
CA LEU A 162 6.85 1.40 1.96
C LEU A 162 7.00 2.58 2.92
N ILE A 163 6.75 3.79 2.45
CA ILE A 163 6.75 4.99 3.29
C ILE A 163 5.37 5.63 3.22
N ILE A 164 4.72 5.72 4.36
CA ILE A 164 3.47 6.45 4.53
C ILE A 164 3.78 7.93 4.70
N ASN A 165 3.06 8.76 3.95
CA ASN A 165 3.23 10.19 3.95
C ASN A 165 1.88 10.93 3.88
N GLN A 166 1.90 12.24 4.15
CA GLN A 166 0.72 13.10 4.13
C GLN A 166 0.94 14.28 3.18
N TRP A 167 -0.15 14.78 2.63
CA TRP A 167 -0.12 16.02 1.91
C TRP A 167 0.08 17.21 2.86
N ARG A 168 0.84 18.19 2.43
CA ARG A 168 1.00 19.51 3.06
C ARG A 168 0.84 20.57 1.99
N GLU A 169 0.36 21.73 2.36
CA GLU A 169 0.27 22.88 1.48
C GLU A 169 1.58 23.65 1.45
N LYS A 170 1.96 24.11 0.27
CA LYS A 170 3.08 25.04 0.09
C LYS A 170 2.61 26.45 0.42
N ILE A 171 3.26 27.09 1.37
CA ILE A 171 2.97 28.48 1.71
C ILE A 171 3.34 29.39 0.55
N GLY A 172 2.43 30.31 0.18
CA GLY A 172 2.68 31.33 -0.84
C GLY A 172 2.48 30.89 -2.31
N VAL A 173 1.98 29.69 -2.58
CA VAL A 173 1.61 29.24 -3.94
C VAL A 173 0.13 29.52 -4.18
N MET A 174 -0.18 30.57 -4.98
CA MET A 174 -1.56 30.95 -5.29
C MET A 174 -2.13 30.27 -6.54
N TRP A 175 -1.30 29.70 -7.41
CA TRP A 175 -1.71 29.09 -8.68
C TRP A 175 -0.98 27.75 -8.91
N GLY A 176 -1.67 26.78 -9.51
CA GLY A 176 -1.15 25.44 -9.77
C GLY A 176 -1.29 24.48 -8.57
N ASP A 177 -0.58 23.35 -8.59
CA ASP A 177 -0.59 22.37 -7.48
C ASP A 177 0.23 22.89 -6.30
N ASN A 178 -0.48 23.35 -5.25
CA ASN A 178 0.12 23.85 -4.01
C ASN A 178 0.52 22.72 -3.04
N ARG A 179 0.25 21.46 -3.36
CA ARG A 179 0.53 20.32 -2.48
C ARG A 179 2.00 19.91 -2.53
N THR A 180 2.51 19.46 -1.41
CA THR A 180 3.83 18.86 -1.23
C THR A 180 3.77 17.78 -0.17
N THR A 181 4.85 16.99 -0.07
CA THR A 181 4.97 15.98 1.00
C THR A 181 6.25 16.24 1.81
N PRO A 182 6.23 16.05 3.15
CA PRO A 182 7.41 16.12 4.01
C PRO A 182 8.59 15.28 3.51
N GLY A 183 9.81 15.58 3.99
CA GLY A 183 11.04 14.88 3.63
C GLY A 183 11.78 15.47 2.41
N GLY A 184 11.33 16.62 1.88
CA GLY A 184 12.02 17.36 0.80
C GLY A 184 11.79 16.77 -0.60
N LYS A 185 12.16 17.51 -1.64
CA LYS A 185 11.93 17.10 -3.04
C LYS A 185 12.84 15.96 -3.49
N ALA A 186 14.04 15.83 -2.90
CA ALA A 186 15.04 14.82 -3.30
C ALA A 186 14.52 13.38 -3.16
N LYS A 187 13.71 13.09 -2.13
CA LYS A 187 13.12 11.77 -1.92
C LYS A 187 12.27 11.28 -3.10
N ASN A 188 11.61 12.18 -3.82
CA ASN A 188 10.74 11.84 -4.93
C ASN A 188 11.47 11.14 -6.08
N PHE A 189 12.79 11.34 -6.21
CA PHE A 189 13.62 10.64 -7.20
C PHE A 189 13.91 9.19 -6.78
N HIS A 190 13.94 8.90 -5.48
CA HIS A 190 14.21 7.58 -4.94
C HIS A 190 12.98 6.67 -5.00
N TYR A 191 11.78 7.21 -4.90
CA TYR A 191 10.57 6.41 -5.03
C TYR A 191 10.42 5.85 -6.45
N PHE A 192 10.20 4.56 -6.53
CA PHE A 192 9.85 3.86 -7.78
C PHE A 192 8.38 4.08 -8.11
N THR A 193 7.54 3.92 -7.09
CA THR A 193 6.10 4.10 -7.17
C THR A 193 5.63 5.12 -6.14
N ARG A 194 4.67 5.96 -6.50
CA ARG A 194 3.99 6.88 -5.59
C ARG A 194 2.50 6.77 -5.82
N VAL A 195 1.77 6.41 -4.77
CA VAL A 195 0.32 6.20 -4.79
C VAL A 195 -0.36 7.24 -3.91
N GLU A 196 -1.25 8.01 -4.51
CA GLU A 196 -2.19 8.84 -3.76
C GLU A 196 -3.40 8.01 -3.37
N VAL A 197 -3.78 8.06 -2.10
CA VAL A 197 -4.92 7.34 -1.53
C VAL A 197 -5.87 8.35 -0.91
N LYS A 198 -7.15 8.21 -1.21
CA LYS A 198 -8.20 9.03 -0.60
C LYS A 198 -9.44 8.19 -0.30
N ARG A 199 -10.20 8.61 0.70
CA ARG A 199 -11.57 8.14 0.90
C ARG A 199 -12.44 8.72 -0.20
N ASP A 200 -13.17 7.86 -0.93
CA ASP A 200 -14.14 8.27 -1.96
C ASP A 200 -15.52 8.46 -1.32
N GLU A 201 -16.01 7.44 -0.61
CA GLU A 201 -17.30 7.50 0.08
C GLU A 201 -17.29 6.69 1.39
N TRP A 202 -18.27 6.92 2.24
CA TRP A 202 -18.53 6.13 3.43
C TRP A 202 -19.45 4.96 3.11
N LEU A 203 -19.06 3.76 3.54
CA LEU A 203 -19.94 2.60 3.61
C LEU A 203 -20.75 2.68 4.90
N LYS A 204 -22.07 2.55 4.79
CA LYS A 204 -22.97 2.76 5.93
C LYS A 204 -23.87 1.55 6.12
N ASP A 205 -24.09 1.20 7.40
CA ASP A 205 -25.19 0.37 7.84
C ASP A 205 -26.20 1.30 8.54
N GLY A 206 -27.35 1.51 7.89
CA GLY A 206 -28.31 2.52 8.27
C GLY A 206 -27.71 3.94 8.26
N LYS A 207 -27.54 4.53 9.46
CA LYS A 207 -26.92 5.85 9.64
C LYS A 207 -25.46 5.80 10.08
N THR A 208 -24.97 4.62 10.44
CA THR A 208 -23.63 4.43 11.01
C THR A 208 -22.63 4.14 9.90
N ALA A 209 -21.48 4.84 9.91
CA ALA A 209 -20.38 4.50 9.02
C ALA A 209 -19.68 3.23 9.55
N VAL A 210 -19.57 2.22 8.71
CA VAL A 210 -19.00 0.90 9.02
C VAL A 210 -17.78 0.59 8.20
N GLY A 211 -17.54 1.38 7.16
CA GLY A 211 -16.42 1.24 6.26
C GLY A 211 -16.27 2.46 5.36
N GLN A 212 -15.35 2.35 4.43
CA GLN A 212 -15.11 3.38 3.42
C GLN A 212 -14.66 2.76 2.10
N THR A 213 -15.01 3.40 1.01
CA THR A 213 -14.42 3.12 -0.29
C THR A 213 -13.11 3.88 -0.40
N ILE A 214 -12.02 3.16 -0.58
CA ILE A 214 -10.67 3.69 -0.76
C ILE A 214 -10.36 3.78 -2.25
N LYS A 215 -9.99 4.97 -2.72
CA LYS A 215 -9.55 5.20 -4.09
C LYS A 215 -8.05 5.48 -4.12
N GLY A 216 -7.31 4.66 -4.86
CA GLY A 216 -5.91 4.82 -5.15
C GLY A 216 -5.67 5.41 -6.55
N ARG A 217 -4.59 6.17 -6.70
CA ARG A 217 -4.08 6.65 -8.00
C ARG A 217 -2.55 6.66 -8.00
N THR A 218 -1.93 6.09 -9.03
CA THR A 218 -0.49 6.20 -9.23
C THR A 218 -0.13 7.60 -9.73
N ILE A 219 0.61 8.37 -8.92
CA ILE A 219 1.20 9.65 -9.31
C ILE A 219 2.49 9.42 -10.10
N LYS A 220 3.25 8.40 -9.70
CA LYS A 220 4.48 7.95 -10.33
C LYS A 220 4.51 6.43 -10.33
N ASN A 221 4.87 5.85 -11.45
CA ASN A 221 5.16 4.43 -11.56
C ASN A 221 6.29 4.24 -12.58
N LYS A 222 7.37 3.56 -12.18
CA LYS A 222 8.51 3.24 -13.04
C LYS A 222 8.44 1.82 -13.60
N THR A 223 7.53 1.00 -13.09
CA THR A 223 7.34 -0.40 -13.52
C THR A 223 6.17 -0.55 -14.47
N TYR A 224 5.20 0.38 -14.43
CA TYR A 224 3.98 0.33 -15.22
C TYR A 224 3.47 1.72 -15.58
N ARG A 225 2.35 1.81 -16.28
CA ARG A 225 1.72 3.08 -16.71
C ARG A 225 1.39 3.95 -15.50
N PRO A 226 1.76 5.25 -15.49
CA PRO A 226 1.33 6.18 -14.46
C PRO A 226 -0.16 6.54 -14.61
N GLN A 227 -0.72 7.25 -13.61
CA GLN A 227 -2.10 7.75 -13.58
C GLN A 227 -3.18 6.66 -13.60
N GLN A 228 -2.82 5.41 -13.31
CA GLN A 228 -3.78 4.33 -13.11
C GLN A 228 -4.56 4.54 -11.82
N GLN A 229 -5.77 3.98 -11.74
CA GLN A 229 -6.64 4.10 -10.57
C GLN A 229 -7.11 2.73 -10.10
N ALA A 230 -7.33 2.62 -8.80
CA ALA A 230 -7.91 1.47 -8.13
C ALA A 230 -8.96 1.93 -7.13
N VAL A 231 -9.96 1.10 -6.87
CA VAL A 231 -11.01 1.36 -5.89
C VAL A 231 -11.30 0.08 -5.15
N VAL A 232 -11.34 0.13 -3.82
CA VAL A 232 -11.65 -1.02 -2.97
C VAL A 232 -12.46 -0.59 -1.76
N ASP A 233 -13.39 -1.43 -1.31
CA ASP A 233 -14.12 -1.22 -0.07
C ASP A 233 -13.34 -1.81 1.12
N PHE A 234 -13.30 -1.06 2.20
CA PHE A 234 -12.65 -1.43 3.45
C PHE A 234 -13.59 -1.23 4.63
N TYR A 235 -13.78 -2.26 5.45
CA TYR A 235 -14.65 -2.27 6.61
C TYR A 235 -13.83 -2.15 7.89
N PHE A 236 -14.07 -1.11 8.67
CA PHE A 236 -13.44 -0.84 9.96
C PHE A 236 -14.39 -1.11 11.15
N ALA A 237 -15.53 -1.70 10.90
CA ALA A 237 -16.47 -2.21 11.90
C ALA A 237 -17.04 -3.54 11.44
N HIS A 238 -17.54 -4.32 12.40
CA HIS A 238 -18.25 -5.57 12.08
C HIS A 238 -19.60 -5.26 11.42
N VAL A 239 -19.82 -5.81 10.26
CA VAL A 239 -21.12 -5.89 9.58
C VAL A 239 -21.35 -7.30 9.08
N ASP A 240 -22.60 -7.62 8.73
CA ASP A 240 -22.95 -8.95 8.24
C ASP A 240 -22.10 -9.33 7.01
N GLY A 241 -21.38 -10.45 7.13
CA GLY A 241 -20.45 -10.94 6.11
C GLY A 241 -19.07 -10.25 6.04
N PHE A 242 -18.82 -9.18 6.84
CA PHE A 242 -17.55 -8.46 6.85
C PHE A 242 -17.05 -8.20 8.28
N PRO A 243 -16.08 -8.97 8.77
CA PRO A 243 -15.36 -8.65 10.00
C PRO A 243 -14.63 -7.31 9.92
N LEU A 244 -14.36 -6.73 11.08
CA LEU A 244 -13.46 -5.57 11.21
C LEU A 244 -12.11 -5.85 10.53
N GLY A 245 -11.58 -4.88 9.82
CA GLY A 245 -10.30 -5.00 9.10
C GLY A 245 -10.40 -5.62 7.70
N THR A 246 -11.61 -5.92 7.22
CA THR A 246 -11.81 -6.61 5.94
C THR A 246 -11.78 -5.66 4.74
N PHE A 247 -11.00 -6.01 3.73
CA PHE A 247 -11.12 -5.50 2.36
C PHE A 247 -12.06 -6.39 1.55
N ASP A 248 -13.02 -5.81 0.83
CA ASP A 248 -13.91 -6.58 -0.07
C ASP A 248 -13.19 -6.93 -1.37
N THR A 249 -12.29 -7.89 -1.28
CA THR A 249 -11.46 -8.35 -2.42
C THR A 249 -12.30 -9.06 -3.49
N VAL A 250 -13.43 -9.67 -3.12
CA VAL A 250 -14.34 -10.30 -4.10
C VAL A 250 -15.02 -9.25 -4.96
N LYS A 251 -15.56 -8.19 -4.35
CA LYS A 251 -16.16 -7.06 -5.11
C LYS A 251 -15.11 -6.39 -5.99
N ASP A 252 -13.89 -6.24 -5.49
CA ASP A 252 -12.76 -5.70 -6.22
C ASP A 252 -12.45 -6.54 -7.47
N MET A 253 -12.24 -7.84 -7.31
CA MET A 253 -11.98 -8.79 -8.40
C MET A 253 -13.10 -8.78 -9.45
N VAL A 254 -14.37 -8.86 -9.02
CA VAL A 254 -15.53 -8.84 -9.93
C VAL A 254 -15.60 -7.53 -10.73
N ASN A 255 -15.29 -6.40 -10.10
CA ASN A 255 -15.25 -5.11 -10.78
C ASN A 255 -14.21 -5.08 -11.91
N ILE A 256 -13.01 -5.62 -11.62
CA ILE A 256 -11.93 -5.72 -12.59
C ILE A 256 -12.31 -6.69 -13.70
N ALA A 257 -12.84 -7.87 -13.37
CA ALA A 257 -13.26 -8.87 -14.34
C ALA A 257 -14.32 -8.32 -15.31
N ILE A 258 -15.23 -7.47 -14.83
CA ILE A 258 -16.21 -6.77 -15.68
C ILE A 258 -15.51 -5.72 -16.55
N ALA A 259 -14.61 -4.93 -16.00
CA ALA A 259 -13.90 -3.87 -16.73
C ALA A 259 -13.01 -4.42 -17.85
N ASP A 260 -12.40 -5.57 -17.61
CA ASP A 260 -11.53 -6.27 -18.58
C ASP A 260 -12.30 -7.21 -19.52
N ASN A 261 -13.65 -7.24 -19.43
CA ASN A 261 -14.53 -8.13 -20.20
C ASN A 261 -14.28 -9.64 -19.97
N VAL A 262 -13.62 -10.05 -18.89
CA VAL A 262 -13.54 -11.44 -18.42
C VAL A 262 -14.97 -11.89 -18.03
N ILE A 263 -15.67 -11.06 -17.26
CA ILE A 263 -17.12 -11.21 -17.07
C ILE A 263 -17.84 -10.37 -18.13
N SER A 264 -18.56 -11.01 -19.02
CA SER A 264 -19.34 -10.31 -20.03
C SER A 264 -20.65 -9.75 -19.44
N ARG A 265 -21.03 -8.54 -19.87
CA ARG A 265 -22.28 -7.88 -19.45
C ARG A 265 -23.20 -7.63 -20.64
N SER A 266 -24.45 -8.09 -20.52
CA SER A 266 -25.51 -7.80 -21.50
C SER A 266 -26.76 -7.32 -20.77
N GLY A 267 -27.01 -6.00 -20.79
CA GLY A 267 -28.08 -5.36 -20.02
C GLY A 267 -27.96 -5.59 -18.52
N ALA A 268 -28.92 -6.29 -17.93
CA ALA A 268 -28.91 -6.65 -16.50
C ALA A 268 -28.23 -8.00 -16.22
N PHE A 269 -27.74 -8.69 -17.23
CA PHE A 269 -27.13 -10.01 -17.07
C PHE A 269 -25.62 -9.95 -17.13
N TYR A 270 -24.98 -10.75 -16.27
CA TYR A 270 -23.54 -11.00 -16.22
C TYR A 270 -23.29 -12.46 -16.51
N SER A 271 -22.30 -12.79 -17.31
CA SER A 271 -21.97 -14.17 -17.69
C SER A 271 -20.46 -14.40 -17.64
N TYR A 272 -20.06 -15.55 -17.08
CA TYR A 272 -18.69 -16.03 -17.06
C TYR A 272 -18.68 -17.55 -17.22
N LYS A 273 -17.94 -18.05 -18.19
CA LYS A 273 -18.00 -19.47 -18.60
C LYS A 273 -19.47 -19.90 -18.80
N ASP A 274 -19.91 -20.94 -18.16
CA ASP A 274 -21.28 -21.49 -18.25
C ASP A 274 -22.27 -20.88 -17.23
N GLN A 275 -21.79 -19.94 -16.39
CA GLN A 275 -22.60 -19.33 -15.35
C GLN A 275 -23.19 -17.98 -15.79
N LYS A 276 -24.40 -17.68 -15.30
CA LYS A 276 -25.12 -16.44 -15.62
C LYS A 276 -25.90 -15.91 -14.42
N TRP A 277 -25.76 -14.62 -14.15
CA TRP A 277 -26.42 -13.95 -13.03
C TRP A 277 -27.23 -12.74 -13.52
N GLN A 278 -28.40 -12.54 -12.94
CA GLN A 278 -29.21 -11.35 -13.17
C GLN A 278 -28.97 -10.33 -12.06
N GLY A 279 -28.27 -9.25 -12.38
CA GLY A 279 -27.88 -8.20 -11.44
C GLY A 279 -26.52 -8.47 -10.78
N LYS A 280 -25.84 -7.37 -10.44
CA LYS A 280 -24.48 -7.40 -9.87
C LYS A 280 -24.45 -8.01 -8.46
N GLU A 281 -25.51 -7.81 -7.67
CA GLU A 281 -25.59 -8.38 -6.31
C GLU A 281 -25.63 -9.91 -6.32
N LYS A 282 -26.40 -10.50 -7.25
CA LYS A 282 -26.43 -11.96 -7.39
C LYS A 282 -25.11 -12.53 -7.91
N LEU A 283 -24.44 -11.80 -8.81
CA LEU A 283 -23.10 -12.17 -9.25
C LEU A 283 -22.12 -12.16 -8.04
N LEU A 284 -22.10 -11.09 -7.25
CA LEU A 284 -21.23 -10.99 -6.08
C LEU A 284 -21.52 -12.09 -5.03
N ALA A 285 -22.81 -12.37 -4.77
CA ALA A 285 -23.19 -13.45 -3.86
C ALA A 285 -22.72 -14.81 -4.38
N GLY A 286 -22.96 -15.13 -5.66
CA GLY A 286 -22.49 -16.39 -6.24
C GLY A 286 -20.98 -16.55 -6.23
N VAL A 287 -20.24 -15.48 -6.51
CA VAL A 287 -18.76 -15.53 -6.45
C VAL A 287 -18.25 -15.66 -5.01
N ARG A 288 -18.92 -15.05 -4.01
CA ARG A 288 -18.53 -15.19 -2.59
C ARG A 288 -18.70 -16.61 -2.04
N GLU A 289 -19.69 -17.33 -2.55
CA GLU A 289 -20.01 -18.70 -2.11
C GLU A 289 -19.15 -19.77 -2.79
N ASP A 290 -18.46 -19.46 -3.89
CA ASP A 290 -17.74 -20.40 -4.75
C ASP A 290 -16.23 -20.01 -4.83
N LEU A 291 -15.39 -20.71 -4.06
CA LEU A 291 -13.94 -20.45 -4.00
C LEU A 291 -13.24 -20.83 -5.31
N ASP A 292 -13.69 -21.91 -5.98
CA ASP A 292 -13.10 -22.34 -7.26
C ASP A 292 -13.37 -21.26 -8.32
N LEU A 293 -14.56 -20.67 -8.30
CA LEU A 293 -14.92 -19.55 -9.17
C LEU A 293 -14.07 -18.30 -8.89
N GLN A 294 -13.74 -18.03 -7.61
CA GLN A 294 -12.85 -16.92 -7.26
C GLN A 294 -11.44 -17.14 -7.80
N GLU A 295 -10.90 -18.36 -7.69
CA GLU A 295 -9.58 -18.72 -8.21
C GLU A 295 -9.53 -18.60 -9.72
N ASP A 296 -10.53 -19.15 -10.41
CA ASP A 296 -10.68 -19.06 -11.86
C ASP A 296 -10.71 -17.62 -12.35
N LEU A 297 -11.58 -16.78 -11.75
CA LEU A 297 -11.68 -15.36 -12.09
C LEU A 297 -10.40 -14.60 -11.85
N THR A 298 -9.73 -14.86 -10.71
CA THR A 298 -8.44 -14.24 -10.38
C THR A 298 -7.39 -14.60 -11.42
N SER A 299 -7.31 -15.87 -11.79
CA SER A 299 -6.39 -16.38 -12.81
C SER A 299 -6.63 -15.71 -14.17
N ASP A 300 -7.87 -15.68 -14.63
CA ASP A 300 -8.22 -15.11 -15.95
C ASP A 300 -7.98 -13.59 -16.01
N VAL A 301 -8.24 -12.86 -14.90
CA VAL A 301 -7.96 -11.41 -14.80
C VAL A 301 -6.44 -11.15 -14.84
N LEU A 302 -5.65 -11.94 -14.13
CA LEU A 302 -4.21 -11.77 -14.10
C LEU A 302 -3.56 -12.13 -15.44
N HIS A 303 -3.97 -13.23 -16.08
CA HIS A 303 -3.45 -13.62 -17.40
C HIS A 303 -3.72 -12.55 -18.46
N GLY A 304 -4.94 -12.02 -18.52
CA GLY A 304 -5.30 -10.99 -19.51
C GLY A 304 -4.50 -9.69 -19.36
N ARG A 305 -3.98 -9.40 -18.17
CA ARG A 305 -3.20 -8.18 -17.90
C ARG A 305 -1.70 -8.35 -18.06
N LEU A 306 -1.16 -9.56 -17.83
CA LEU A 306 0.25 -9.87 -18.02
C LEU A 306 0.65 -9.99 -19.50
N GLU A 307 -0.29 -10.26 -20.39
CA GLU A 307 -0.07 -10.37 -21.84
C GLU A 307 -0.05 -9.03 -22.58
N ILE A 308 -0.31 -7.89 -21.90
CA ILE A 308 -0.22 -6.58 -22.55
C ILE A 308 1.26 -6.18 -22.65
N PRO A 309 1.87 -6.13 -23.83
CA PRO A 309 3.26 -5.69 -23.99
C PRO A 309 3.42 -4.25 -23.52
N VAL A 310 4.46 -3.98 -22.75
CA VAL A 310 4.87 -2.65 -22.29
C VAL A 310 5.41 -1.84 -23.48
#